data_74b228702eb7cdc44cb18fd666c2e474
#
_entry.id   74b228702eb7cdc44cb18fd666c2e474
#
_cell.length_a   1.000
_cell.length_b   1.000
_cell.length_c   1.000
_cell.angle_alpha   90.00
_cell.angle_beta   90.00
_cell.angle_gamma   90.00
#
_symmetry.space_group_name_H-M   'P 1'
#
loop_
_entity.id
_entity.type
_entity.pdbx_description
1 polymer ?
#
loop_
_entity_poly.entity_id
_entity_poly.type
_entity_poly.pdbx_seq_one_letter_code
_entity_poly.pdbx_strand_id
1 'polypeptide(L)'
;VNKLMTNAQDLMNFIQNQIMNDYVEFEAATDMYYEKADHMDTITGLFNKNIMSLRNIMAEMNDGITNISAVVEENVRGVSNATENVTKLANSILNIHEQVIKNVDSSKYLLEELNSFQQI
;
A
#
# COMPACT_ATOMS: atom_id res chain seq x y z
N VAL A 1 39.96 44.79 64.23
CA VAL A 1 38.89 43.88 64.67
C VAL A 1 37.59 44.09 63.86
N ASN A 2 37.13 45.34 63.65
CA ASN A 2 35.86 45.62 62.95
C ASN A 2 35.90 45.26 61.48
N LYS A 3 37.01 45.46 60.75
CA LYS A 3 37.09 45.02 59.32
C LYS A 3 36.98 43.50 59.14
N LEU A 4 37.53 42.71 60.03
CA LEU A 4 37.52 41.29 59.99
C LEU A 4 36.10 40.74 60.25
N MET A 5 35.39 41.33 61.18
CA MET A 5 33.98 41.00 61.46
C MET A 5 33.07 41.36 60.30
N THR A 6 33.24 42.51 59.66
CA THR A 6 32.48 42.93 58.50
C THR A 6 32.72 41.94 57.34
N ASN A 7 33.97 41.63 57.01
CA ASN A 7 34.31 40.68 55.95
C ASN A 7 33.73 39.27 56.23
N ALA A 8 33.75 38.80 57.49
CA ALA A 8 33.14 37.52 57.87
C ALA A 8 31.63 37.56 57.71
N GLN A 9 30.98 38.67 58.04
CA GLN A 9 29.53 38.83 57.87
C GLN A 9 29.14 38.87 56.37
N ASP A 10 29.89 39.57 55.54
CA ASP A 10 29.66 39.64 54.07
C ASP A 10 29.85 38.28 53.42
N LEU A 11 30.84 37.50 53.82
CA LEU A 11 31.08 36.17 53.37
C LEU A 11 29.94 35.23 53.77
N MET A 12 29.45 35.31 55.00
CA MET A 12 28.30 34.52 55.47
C MET A 12 27.03 34.85 54.66
N ASN A 13 26.78 36.16 54.44
CA ASN A 13 25.64 36.60 53.63
C ASN A 13 25.75 36.08 52.17
N PHE A 14 26.96 36.13 51.60
CA PHE A 14 27.19 35.58 50.25
C PHE A 14 26.93 34.07 50.20
N ILE A 15 27.41 33.30 51.15
CA ILE A 15 27.17 31.86 51.23
C ILE A 15 25.67 31.57 51.39
N GLN A 16 25.00 32.27 52.30
CA GLN A 16 23.58 32.01 52.57
C GLN A 16 22.65 32.41 51.43
N ASN A 17 22.91 33.52 50.73
CA ASN A 17 22.00 34.05 49.75
C ASN A 17 22.37 33.64 48.32
N GLN A 18 23.65 33.61 47.97
CA GLN A 18 24.07 33.33 46.59
C GLN A 18 24.28 31.82 46.37
N ILE A 19 25.10 31.20 47.21
CA ILE A 19 25.44 29.77 47.04
C ILE A 19 24.22 28.88 47.28
N MET A 20 23.38 29.19 48.26
CA MET A 20 22.15 28.42 48.50
C MET A 20 21.16 28.55 47.36
N ASN A 21 21.01 29.76 46.79
CA ASN A 21 20.18 29.93 45.60
C ASN A 21 20.72 29.17 44.39
N ASP A 22 22.02 29.20 44.13
CA ASP A 22 22.66 28.45 43.06
C ASP A 22 22.44 26.95 43.21
N TYR A 23 22.47 26.43 44.47
CA TYR A 23 22.15 25.02 44.73
C TYR A 23 20.71 24.67 44.43
N VAL A 24 19.75 25.51 44.80
CA VAL A 24 18.32 25.30 44.52
C VAL A 24 18.06 25.33 43.00
N GLU A 25 18.69 26.26 42.27
CA GLU A 25 18.59 26.32 40.80
C GLU A 25 19.23 25.10 40.14
N PHE A 26 20.35 24.62 40.67
CA PHE A 26 21.01 23.40 40.18
C PHE A 26 20.16 22.15 40.43
N GLU A 27 19.53 22.01 41.59
CA GLU A 27 18.63 20.93 41.93
C GLU A 27 17.42 20.92 40.96
N ALA A 28 16.78 22.10 40.77
CA ALA A 28 15.67 22.24 39.82
C ALA A 28 16.08 21.92 38.38
N ALA A 29 17.26 22.33 37.94
CA ALA A 29 17.79 21.97 36.63
C ALA A 29 18.02 20.45 36.48
N THR A 30 18.51 19.81 37.53
CA THR A 30 18.73 18.36 37.55
C THR A 30 17.41 17.62 37.44
N ASP A 31 16.37 18.01 38.18
CA ASP A 31 15.05 17.42 38.13
C ASP A 31 14.43 17.55 36.72
N MET A 32 14.60 18.73 36.10
CA MET A 32 14.17 18.93 34.70
C MET A 32 14.89 17.99 33.71
N TYR A 33 16.18 17.72 33.94
CA TYR A 33 16.91 16.76 33.09
C TYR A 33 16.40 15.33 33.26
N TYR A 34 16.08 14.90 34.47
CA TYR A 34 15.47 13.58 34.72
C TYR A 34 14.10 13.46 34.04
N GLU A 35 13.26 14.49 34.17
CA GLU A 35 11.94 14.50 33.52
C GLU A 35 12.07 14.42 32.00
N LYS A 36 13.01 15.17 31.41
CA LYS A 36 13.27 15.12 29.95
C LYS A 36 13.81 13.77 29.50
N ALA A 37 14.65 13.12 30.30
CA ALA A 37 15.18 11.80 30.01
C ALA A 37 14.05 10.75 29.99
N ASP A 38 13.14 10.76 30.97
CA ASP A 38 11.98 9.90 31.03
C ASP A 38 11.04 10.13 29.82
N HIS A 39 10.82 11.40 29.45
CA HIS A 39 10.05 11.76 28.26
C HIS A 39 10.69 11.24 26.97
N MET A 40 12.02 11.28 26.86
CA MET A 40 12.76 10.77 25.71
C MET A 40 12.63 9.23 25.62
N ASP A 41 12.67 8.53 26.73
CA ASP A 41 12.48 7.08 26.78
C ASP A 41 11.07 6.71 26.28
N THR A 42 10.05 7.42 26.74
CA THR A 42 8.66 7.26 26.29
C THR A 42 8.51 7.49 24.77
N ILE A 43 9.11 8.58 24.25
CA ILE A 43 9.09 8.89 22.80
C ILE A 43 9.78 7.79 22.01
N THR A 44 10.91 7.31 22.48
CA THR A 44 11.68 6.23 21.85
C THR A 44 10.85 4.93 21.81
N GLY A 45 10.15 4.62 22.90
CA GLY A 45 9.24 3.47 22.96
C GLY A 45 8.10 3.57 21.94
N LEU A 46 7.45 4.74 21.83
CA LEU A 46 6.41 5.00 20.84
C LEU A 46 6.94 4.91 19.41
N PHE A 47 8.13 5.45 19.16
CA PHE A 47 8.78 5.38 17.86
C PHE A 47 9.05 3.93 17.42
N ASN A 48 9.58 3.11 18.32
CA ASN A 48 9.80 1.69 18.05
C ASN A 48 8.49 0.95 17.74
N LYS A 49 7.42 1.26 18.48
CA LYS A 49 6.09 0.68 18.22
C LYS A 49 5.56 1.07 16.84
N ASN A 50 5.74 2.31 16.43
CA ASN A 50 5.35 2.79 15.11
C ASN A 50 6.14 2.10 13.99
N ILE A 51 7.45 1.91 14.20
CA ILE A 51 8.29 1.16 13.24
C ILE A 51 7.82 -0.29 13.09
N MET A 52 7.47 -0.96 14.18
CA MET A 52 6.91 -2.32 14.12
C MET A 52 5.58 -2.36 13.35
N SER A 53 4.71 -1.38 13.58
CA SER A 53 3.44 -1.24 12.84
C SER A 53 3.67 -1.02 11.35
N LEU A 54 4.61 -0.15 10.97
CA LEU A 54 4.99 0.06 9.58
C LEU A 54 5.53 -1.20 8.91
N ARG A 55 6.34 -1.99 9.61
CA ARG A 55 6.83 -3.28 9.10
C ARG A 55 5.69 -4.26 8.81
N ASN A 56 4.69 -4.33 9.69
CA ASN A 56 3.52 -5.19 9.48
C ASN A 56 2.71 -4.74 8.27
N ILE A 57 2.45 -3.42 8.14
CA ILE A 57 1.75 -2.85 6.97
C ILE A 57 2.51 -3.15 5.68
N MET A 58 3.84 -3.04 5.68
CA MET A 58 4.66 -3.37 4.50
C MET A 58 4.58 -4.86 4.14
N ALA A 59 4.52 -5.75 5.12
CA ALA A 59 4.33 -7.19 4.87
C ALA A 59 2.95 -7.46 4.24
N GLU A 60 1.88 -6.88 4.80
CA GLU A 60 0.53 -7.00 4.25
C GLU A 60 0.42 -6.42 2.83
N MET A 61 1.08 -5.28 2.56
CA MET A 61 1.17 -4.72 1.21
C MET A 61 1.87 -5.66 0.23
N ASN A 62 2.95 -6.30 0.64
CA ASN A 62 3.67 -7.24 -0.21
C ASN A 62 2.81 -8.46 -0.56
N ASP A 63 2.08 -9.00 0.42
CA ASP A 63 1.12 -10.09 0.21
C ASP A 63 -0.03 -9.65 -0.73
N GLY A 64 -0.52 -8.42 -0.55
CA GLY A 64 -1.52 -7.82 -1.44
C GLY A 64 -1.03 -7.70 -2.89
N ILE A 65 0.20 -7.25 -3.10
CA ILE A 65 0.82 -7.15 -4.43
C ILE A 65 0.96 -8.54 -5.07
N THR A 66 1.34 -9.54 -4.30
CA THR A 66 1.45 -10.93 -4.78
C THR A 66 0.09 -11.46 -5.24
N ASN A 67 -0.96 -11.23 -4.46
CA ASN A 67 -2.33 -11.62 -4.82
C ASN A 67 -2.83 -10.88 -6.08
N ILE A 68 -2.58 -9.58 -6.19
CA ILE A 68 -2.93 -8.80 -7.39
C ILE A 68 -2.21 -9.36 -8.62
N SER A 69 -0.93 -9.70 -8.50
CA SER A 69 -0.15 -10.28 -9.60
C SER A 69 -0.76 -11.60 -10.08
N ALA A 70 -1.17 -12.47 -9.16
CA ALA A 70 -1.85 -13.73 -9.49
C ALA A 70 -3.18 -13.51 -10.24
N VAL A 71 -3.99 -12.54 -9.78
CA VAL A 71 -5.26 -12.17 -10.44
C VAL A 71 -5.02 -11.60 -11.84
N VAL A 72 -3.98 -10.78 -12.01
CA VAL A 72 -3.61 -10.24 -13.32
C VAL A 72 -3.20 -11.36 -14.28
N GLU A 73 -2.42 -12.34 -13.84
CA GLU A 73 -2.05 -13.50 -14.65
C GLU A 73 -3.27 -14.35 -15.05
N GLU A 74 -4.21 -14.54 -14.14
CA GLU A 74 -5.45 -15.24 -14.42
C GLU A 74 -6.32 -14.49 -15.45
N ASN A 75 -6.42 -13.17 -15.31
CA ASN A 75 -7.13 -12.33 -16.27
C ASN A 75 -6.49 -12.37 -17.67
N VAL A 76 -5.17 -12.33 -17.77
CA VAL A 76 -4.45 -12.46 -19.06
C VAL A 76 -4.78 -13.79 -19.71
N ARG A 77 -4.77 -14.90 -18.96
CA ARG A 77 -5.18 -16.21 -19.46
C ARG A 77 -6.64 -16.23 -19.91
N GLY A 78 -7.52 -15.63 -19.12
CA GLY A 78 -8.95 -15.50 -19.48
C GLY A 78 -9.17 -14.75 -20.78
N VAL A 79 -8.48 -13.61 -20.97
CA VAL A 79 -8.55 -12.83 -22.22
C VAL A 79 -7.99 -13.62 -23.40
N SER A 80 -6.90 -14.35 -23.22
CA SER A 80 -6.34 -15.22 -24.27
C SER A 80 -7.33 -16.30 -24.72
N ASN A 81 -7.95 -16.99 -23.76
CA ASN A 81 -8.97 -18.00 -24.04
C ASN A 81 -10.20 -17.41 -24.75
N ALA A 82 -10.65 -16.24 -24.31
CA ALA A 82 -11.75 -15.52 -24.96
C ALA A 82 -11.43 -15.17 -26.41
N THR A 83 -10.21 -14.71 -26.68
CA THR A 83 -9.74 -14.37 -28.04
C THR A 83 -9.69 -15.61 -28.93
N GLU A 84 -9.22 -16.76 -28.40
CA GLU A 84 -9.23 -18.02 -29.14
C GLU A 84 -10.67 -18.46 -29.48
N ASN A 85 -11.58 -18.35 -28.51
CA ASN A 85 -12.99 -18.69 -28.73
C ASN A 85 -13.67 -17.80 -29.76
N VAL A 86 -13.38 -16.47 -29.75
CA VAL A 86 -13.87 -15.55 -30.78
C VAL A 86 -13.33 -15.92 -32.16
N THR A 87 -12.09 -16.34 -32.25
CA THR A 87 -11.49 -16.80 -33.52
C THR A 87 -12.16 -18.08 -34.03
N LYS A 88 -12.41 -19.07 -33.15
CA LYS A 88 -13.18 -20.30 -33.49
C LYS A 88 -14.58 -19.96 -33.95
N LEU A 89 -15.25 -19.03 -33.27
CA LEU A 89 -16.60 -18.61 -33.65
C LEU A 89 -16.62 -17.93 -35.03
N ALA A 90 -15.66 -17.04 -35.31
CA ALA A 90 -15.53 -16.42 -36.63
C ALA A 90 -15.35 -17.46 -37.77
N ASN A 91 -14.50 -18.46 -37.53
CA ASN A 91 -14.32 -19.57 -38.50
C ASN A 91 -15.59 -20.41 -38.68
N SER A 92 -16.34 -20.67 -37.59
CA SER A 92 -17.61 -21.37 -37.66
C SER A 92 -18.65 -20.60 -38.47
N ILE A 93 -18.72 -19.27 -38.32
CA ILE A 93 -19.59 -18.39 -39.08
C ILE A 93 -19.25 -18.45 -40.58
N LEU A 94 -17.98 -18.45 -40.95
CA LEU A 94 -17.53 -18.57 -42.34
C LEU A 94 -17.95 -19.92 -42.93
N ASN A 95 -17.80 -21.02 -42.18
CA ASN A 95 -18.25 -22.36 -42.63
C ASN A 95 -19.75 -22.43 -42.81
N ILE A 96 -20.54 -21.86 -41.91
CA ILE A 96 -21.99 -21.78 -42.01
C ILE A 96 -22.38 -20.99 -43.27
N HIS A 97 -21.71 -19.84 -43.51
CA HIS A 97 -21.96 -19.03 -44.70
C HIS A 97 -21.71 -19.81 -45.99
N GLU A 98 -20.61 -20.56 -46.09
CA GLU A 98 -20.33 -21.44 -47.24
C GLU A 98 -21.39 -22.51 -47.42
N GLN A 99 -21.86 -23.15 -46.32
CA GLN A 99 -22.93 -24.13 -46.38
C GLN A 99 -24.26 -23.54 -46.85
N VAL A 100 -24.58 -22.32 -46.39
CA VAL A 100 -25.79 -21.62 -46.85
C VAL A 100 -25.73 -21.35 -48.35
N ILE A 101 -24.60 -20.91 -48.91
CA ILE A 101 -24.41 -20.73 -50.35
C ILE A 101 -24.63 -22.04 -51.07
N LYS A 102 -24.00 -23.14 -50.67
CA LYS A 102 -24.19 -24.47 -51.27
C LYS A 102 -25.65 -24.94 -51.23
N ASN A 103 -26.35 -24.68 -50.13
CA ASN A 103 -27.77 -25.01 -50.02
C ASN A 103 -28.65 -24.21 -50.97
N VAL A 104 -28.35 -22.90 -51.14
CA VAL A 104 -29.04 -22.04 -52.11
C VAL A 104 -28.83 -22.53 -53.54
N ASP A 105 -27.60 -22.86 -53.90
CA ASP A 105 -27.28 -23.40 -55.23
C ASP A 105 -27.94 -24.74 -55.50
N SER A 106 -27.96 -25.65 -54.53
CA SER A 106 -28.66 -26.96 -54.62
C SER A 106 -30.17 -26.75 -54.76
N SER A 107 -30.76 -25.79 -54.05
CA SER A 107 -32.19 -25.48 -54.15
C SER A 107 -32.54 -24.89 -55.55
N LYS A 108 -31.70 -24.08 -56.13
CA LYS A 108 -31.87 -23.59 -57.53
C LYS A 108 -31.82 -24.75 -58.52
N TYR A 109 -30.81 -25.58 -58.39
CA TYR A 109 -30.70 -26.78 -59.27
C TYR A 109 -31.93 -27.68 -59.20
N LEU A 110 -32.45 -27.97 -58.03
CA LEU A 110 -33.66 -28.72 -57.84
C LEU A 110 -34.88 -28.05 -58.47
N LEU A 111 -34.99 -26.77 -58.37
CA LEU A 111 -36.07 -25.97 -58.96
C LEU A 111 -36.04 -26.04 -60.51
N GLU A 112 -34.85 -25.97 -61.11
CA GLU A 112 -34.62 -26.06 -62.56
C GLU A 112 -34.99 -27.49 -63.03
N GLU A 113 -34.60 -28.54 -62.33
CA GLU A 113 -34.97 -29.92 -62.61
C GLU A 113 -36.49 -30.09 -62.55
N LEU A 114 -37.15 -29.62 -61.49
CA LEU A 114 -38.63 -29.70 -61.36
C LEU A 114 -39.36 -28.99 -62.50
N ASN A 115 -38.89 -27.84 -62.91
CA ASN A 115 -39.45 -27.08 -64.03
C ASN A 115 -39.28 -27.83 -65.34
N SER A 116 -38.18 -28.55 -65.55
CA SER A 116 -37.98 -29.38 -66.75
C SER A 116 -38.94 -30.58 -66.81
N PHE A 117 -39.28 -31.16 -65.66
CA PHE A 117 -40.30 -32.28 -65.61
C PHE A 117 -41.74 -31.82 -65.83
N GLN A 118 -42.08 -30.57 -65.54
CA GLN A 118 -43.42 -30.01 -65.75
C GLN A 118 -43.66 -29.60 -67.20
N GLN A 119 -42.67 -29.57 -68.06
CA GLN A 119 -42.79 -29.26 -69.48
C GLN A 119 -42.90 -30.50 -70.39
N ILE A 120 -42.93 -31.64 -69.79
CA ILE A 120 -43.25 -32.94 -70.51
C ILE A 120 -44.70 -33.29 -70.28
#